data_e9b5559dd850cc4310c43e6fec983419
#
_entry.id   e9b5559dd850cc4310c43e6fec983419
#
_cell.length_a   1.000
_cell.length_b   1.000
_cell.length_c   1.000
_cell.angle_alpha   90.00
_cell.angle_beta   90.00
_cell.angle_gamma   90.00
#
_symmetry.space_group_name_H-M   'P 1'
#
loop_
_entity.id
_entity.type
_entity.pdbx_description
1 polymer ?
#
loop_
_entity_poly.entity_id
_entity_poly.type
_entity_poly.pdbx_seq_one_letter_code
_entity_poly.pdbx_strand_id
1 'polypeptide(L)'
;KSVYTIVLIDKSTGDFHKYKDRYCHIFQQRSDTGLELNLLQKYVFLPLDIFRENMHNKGITDKLDAWLAFLSMDSPEVIVKLIKKYPEFTVMYEHIYNICRNVEGMMEMYSEELKILDRNTVKYMVDQMQEQIDNQKEKIAAQEKEIQMLKRKLEEQK
;
A
#
# COMPACT_ATOMS: atom_id res chain seq x y z
N LYS A 1 -13.83 -7.18 -28.51
CA LYS A 1 -12.82 -6.72 -27.55
C LYS A 1 -12.87 -7.63 -26.33
N SER A 2 -11.73 -8.08 -25.82
CA SER A 2 -11.67 -8.89 -24.60
C SER A 2 -11.97 -8.01 -23.37
N VAL A 3 -12.72 -8.57 -22.41
CA VAL A 3 -13.03 -7.95 -21.12
C VAL A 3 -12.15 -8.63 -20.06
N TYR A 4 -11.48 -7.84 -19.27
CA TYR A 4 -10.66 -8.32 -18.16
C TYR A 4 -11.29 -7.89 -16.83
N THR A 5 -11.52 -8.86 -15.96
CA THR A 5 -11.89 -8.60 -14.57
C THR A 5 -10.67 -8.86 -13.71
N ILE A 6 -10.15 -7.81 -13.06
CA ILE A 6 -9.01 -7.91 -12.16
C ILE A 6 -9.56 -7.90 -10.74
N VAL A 7 -9.18 -8.90 -9.94
CA VAL A 7 -9.60 -9.07 -8.55
C VAL A 7 -8.37 -9.01 -7.66
N LEU A 8 -8.31 -8.00 -6.82
CA LEU A 8 -7.30 -7.86 -5.77
C LEU A 8 -7.84 -8.53 -4.50
N ILE A 9 -7.06 -9.44 -3.91
CA ILE A 9 -7.46 -10.19 -2.72
C ILE A 9 -6.49 -9.87 -1.60
N ASP A 10 -6.95 -9.15 -0.57
CA ASP A 10 -6.09 -8.74 0.54
C ASP A 10 -5.68 -9.93 1.42
N LYS A 11 -6.61 -10.85 1.68
CA LYS A 11 -6.37 -12.12 2.38
C LYS A 11 -6.93 -13.25 1.55
N SER A 12 -6.05 -14.03 0.95
CA SER A 12 -6.45 -15.10 0.04
C SER A 12 -6.75 -16.41 0.77
N THR A 13 -7.50 -17.30 0.10
CA THR A 13 -7.82 -18.63 0.64
C THR A 13 -6.64 -19.58 0.51
N GLY A 14 -6.69 -20.70 1.26
CA GLY A 14 -5.66 -21.72 1.24
C GLY A 14 -5.36 -22.33 -0.14
N ASP A 15 -6.28 -22.20 -1.10
CA ASP A 15 -6.04 -22.68 -2.47
C ASP A 15 -4.98 -21.86 -3.19
N PHE A 16 -4.94 -20.53 -2.97
CA PHE A 16 -3.89 -19.69 -3.51
C PHE A 16 -2.54 -19.94 -2.82
N HIS A 17 -2.54 -20.22 -1.52
CA HIS A 17 -1.33 -20.53 -0.74
C HIS A 17 -0.65 -21.85 -1.11
N LYS A 18 -1.29 -22.71 -1.93
CA LYS A 18 -0.61 -23.83 -2.58
C LYS A 18 0.46 -23.39 -3.57
N TYR A 19 0.38 -22.14 -4.06
CA TYR A 19 1.28 -21.55 -5.05
C TYR A 19 2.03 -20.35 -4.45
N LYS A 20 2.86 -20.60 -3.44
CA LYS A 20 3.52 -19.57 -2.62
C LYS A 20 4.35 -18.54 -3.39
N ASP A 21 4.88 -18.93 -4.55
CA ASP A 21 5.72 -18.08 -5.38
C ASP A 21 4.95 -17.37 -6.50
N ARG A 22 3.62 -17.54 -6.55
CA ARG A 22 2.80 -17.02 -7.63
C ARG A 22 1.65 -16.18 -7.10
N TYR A 23 1.69 -14.89 -7.39
CA TYR A 23 0.67 -13.89 -6.99
C TYR A 23 -0.11 -13.31 -8.17
N CYS A 24 -0.11 -13.98 -9.33
CA CYS A 24 -0.94 -13.64 -10.47
C CYS A 24 -1.51 -14.93 -11.07
N HIS A 25 -2.85 -15.08 -11.00
CA HIS A 25 -3.56 -16.24 -11.50
C HIS A 25 -4.58 -15.79 -12.53
N ILE A 26 -4.47 -16.38 -13.74
CA ILE A 26 -5.40 -16.12 -14.84
C ILE A 26 -6.35 -17.29 -14.95
N PHE A 27 -7.65 -17.01 -14.82
CA PHE A 27 -8.72 -17.99 -14.97
C PHE A 27 -9.40 -17.80 -16.31
N GLN A 28 -9.66 -18.93 -16.98
CA GLN A 28 -10.41 -19.00 -18.21
C GLN A 28 -11.68 -19.81 -17.98
N GLN A 29 -12.72 -19.50 -18.74
CA GLN A 29 -13.98 -20.22 -18.65
C GLN A 29 -13.86 -21.58 -19.34
N ARG A 30 -14.40 -22.60 -18.69
CA ARG A 30 -14.48 -23.97 -19.19
C ARG A 30 -15.88 -24.51 -18.99
N SER A 31 -16.43 -25.14 -20.00
CA SER A 31 -17.76 -25.79 -19.90
C SER A 31 -17.69 -27.05 -19.01
N ASP A 32 -18.84 -27.50 -18.53
CA ASP A 32 -19.03 -28.77 -17.84
C ASP A 32 -18.65 -30.00 -18.69
N THR A 33 -18.77 -29.88 -20.02
CA THR A 33 -18.36 -30.89 -21.01
C THR A 33 -16.86 -30.84 -21.33
N GLY A 34 -16.12 -29.89 -20.75
CA GLY A 34 -14.68 -29.69 -21.03
C GLY A 34 -14.42 -28.92 -22.33
N LEU A 35 -15.45 -28.42 -22.99
CA LEU A 35 -15.30 -27.57 -24.17
C LEU A 35 -14.65 -26.24 -23.77
N GLU A 36 -13.53 -25.88 -24.38
CA GLU A 36 -12.85 -24.60 -24.21
C GLU A 36 -13.26 -23.65 -25.34
N LEU A 37 -13.92 -22.55 -25.00
CA LEU A 37 -14.23 -21.48 -25.89
C LEU A 37 -13.40 -20.27 -25.58
N ASN A 38 -12.92 -19.57 -26.61
CA ASN A 38 -12.22 -18.30 -26.45
C ASN A 38 -13.23 -17.19 -26.11
N LEU A 39 -13.82 -17.26 -24.94
CA LEU A 39 -14.75 -16.26 -24.46
C LEU A 39 -14.02 -14.95 -24.18
N LEU A 40 -14.72 -13.85 -24.43
CA LEU A 40 -14.12 -12.50 -24.33
C LEU A 40 -13.74 -12.09 -22.92
N GLN A 41 -14.27 -12.77 -21.89
CA GLN A 41 -14.04 -12.45 -20.49
C GLN A 41 -12.89 -13.29 -19.89
N LYS A 42 -11.94 -12.61 -19.27
CA LYS A 42 -10.83 -13.20 -18.52
C LYS A 42 -10.82 -12.66 -17.11
N TYR A 43 -10.49 -13.52 -16.16
CA TYR A 43 -10.35 -13.14 -14.76
C TYR A 43 -8.89 -13.22 -14.36
N VAL A 44 -8.40 -12.16 -13.71
CA VAL A 44 -7.04 -12.10 -13.16
C VAL A 44 -7.16 -11.90 -11.66
N PHE A 45 -6.76 -12.89 -10.89
CA PHE A 45 -6.76 -12.83 -9.44
C PHE A 45 -5.35 -12.54 -8.94
N LEU A 46 -5.24 -11.54 -8.07
CA LEU A 46 -3.98 -11.06 -7.51
C LEU A 46 -4.05 -11.14 -5.97
N PRO A 47 -3.62 -12.27 -5.35
CA PRO A 47 -3.53 -12.41 -3.91
C PRO A 47 -2.40 -11.53 -3.36
N LEU A 48 -2.76 -10.44 -2.70
CA LEU A 48 -1.85 -9.42 -2.20
C LEU A 48 -1.07 -9.88 -0.97
N ASP A 49 -1.62 -10.77 -0.16
CA ASP A 49 -0.93 -11.42 0.94
C ASP A 49 0.28 -12.23 0.46
N ILE A 50 0.11 -13.07 -0.58
CA ILE A 50 1.20 -13.82 -1.19
C ILE A 50 2.20 -12.87 -1.85
N PHE A 51 1.74 -11.79 -2.49
CA PHE A 51 2.64 -10.78 -3.05
C PHE A 51 3.50 -10.13 -1.95
N ARG A 52 2.90 -9.72 -0.83
CA ARG A 52 3.63 -9.10 0.30
C ARG A 52 4.72 -10.03 0.86
N GLU A 53 4.41 -11.33 1.03
CA GLU A 53 5.38 -12.32 1.47
C GLU A 53 6.57 -12.45 0.50
N ASN A 54 6.29 -12.49 -0.81
CA ASN A 54 7.32 -12.59 -1.84
C ASN A 54 8.17 -11.33 -1.97
N MET A 55 7.56 -10.17 -1.74
CA MET A 55 8.21 -8.86 -1.88
C MET A 55 9.42 -8.70 -0.94
N HIS A 56 9.36 -9.27 0.28
CA HIS A 56 10.48 -9.24 1.23
C HIS A 56 11.75 -9.89 0.66
N ASN A 57 11.60 -10.89 -0.19
CA ASN A 57 12.71 -11.66 -0.75
C ASN A 57 13.18 -11.16 -2.11
N LYS A 58 12.27 -10.74 -2.99
CA LYS A 58 12.56 -10.40 -4.40
C LYS A 58 12.67 -8.90 -4.67
N GLY A 59 12.00 -8.06 -3.87
CA GLY A 59 11.88 -6.64 -4.14
C GLY A 59 11.00 -6.34 -5.36
N ILE A 60 10.95 -5.07 -5.77
CA ILE A 60 10.19 -4.60 -6.93
C ILE A 60 10.95 -4.92 -8.20
N THR A 61 10.49 -5.85 -9.02
CA THR A 61 11.20 -6.29 -10.24
C THR A 61 10.66 -5.61 -11.48
N ASP A 62 9.36 -5.52 -11.63
CA ASP A 62 8.69 -4.97 -12.80
C ASP A 62 7.58 -3.97 -12.44
N LYS A 63 6.82 -3.54 -13.45
CA LYS A 63 5.77 -2.54 -13.32
C LYS A 63 4.51 -3.09 -12.61
N LEU A 64 4.25 -4.40 -12.72
CA LEU A 64 3.17 -5.05 -11.98
C LEU A 64 3.49 -5.05 -10.49
N ASP A 65 4.70 -5.44 -10.12
CA ASP A 65 5.18 -5.40 -8.73
C ASP A 65 5.08 -3.98 -8.16
N ALA A 66 5.42 -2.96 -8.97
CA ALA A 66 5.32 -1.56 -8.57
C ALA A 66 3.87 -1.16 -8.22
N TRP A 67 2.91 -1.54 -9.06
CA TRP A 67 1.49 -1.29 -8.79
C TRP A 67 0.98 -2.07 -7.58
N LEU A 68 1.36 -3.34 -7.44
CA LEU A 68 0.94 -4.14 -6.29
C LEU A 68 1.56 -3.63 -4.99
N ALA A 69 2.82 -3.18 -5.01
CA ALA A 69 3.47 -2.54 -3.88
C ALA A 69 2.75 -1.24 -3.48
N PHE A 70 2.42 -0.39 -4.45
CA PHE A 70 1.65 0.83 -4.21
C PHE A 70 0.28 0.57 -3.57
N LEU A 71 -0.42 -0.50 -4.02
CA LEU A 71 -1.77 -0.83 -3.56
C LEU A 71 -1.83 -1.61 -2.25
N SER A 72 -0.72 -2.25 -1.83
CA SER A 72 -0.76 -3.20 -0.71
C SER A 72 0.32 -3.02 0.35
N MET A 73 1.29 -2.13 0.13
CA MET A 73 2.41 -1.93 1.06
C MET A 73 2.37 -0.53 1.65
N ASP A 74 2.51 -0.44 2.97
CA ASP A 74 2.52 0.81 3.74
C ASP A 74 3.89 1.09 4.40
N SER A 75 4.84 0.16 4.24
CA SER A 75 6.20 0.33 4.78
C SER A 75 6.94 1.49 4.12
N PRO A 76 7.45 2.47 4.91
CA PRO A 76 8.22 3.60 4.37
C PRO A 76 9.42 3.18 3.53
N GLU A 77 10.06 2.06 3.88
CA GLU A 77 11.21 1.55 3.13
C GLU A 77 10.83 1.09 1.72
N VAL A 78 9.68 0.42 1.60
CA VAL A 78 9.16 -0.03 0.30
C VAL A 78 8.72 1.17 -0.53
N ILE A 79 8.04 2.15 0.09
CA ILE A 79 7.62 3.38 -0.58
C ILE A 79 8.83 4.12 -1.15
N VAL A 80 9.90 4.29 -0.37
CA VAL A 80 11.12 4.94 -0.84
C VAL A 80 11.78 4.18 -1.99
N LYS A 81 11.85 2.84 -1.91
CA LYS A 81 12.38 2.00 -3.00
C LYS A 81 11.52 2.11 -4.26
N LEU A 82 10.19 2.11 -4.10
CA LEU A 82 9.24 2.25 -5.19
C LEU A 82 9.43 3.59 -5.92
N ILE A 83 9.41 4.70 -5.20
CA ILE A 83 9.56 6.05 -5.77
C ILE A 83 10.93 6.22 -6.45
N LYS A 84 12.01 5.68 -5.86
CA LYS A 84 13.33 5.72 -6.49
C LYS A 84 13.39 4.99 -7.83
N LYS A 85 12.71 3.85 -7.94
CA LYS A 85 12.70 3.04 -9.17
C LYS A 85 11.66 3.49 -10.19
N TYR A 86 10.52 3.99 -9.71
CA TYR A 86 9.37 4.44 -10.50
C TYR A 86 8.86 5.78 -9.99
N PRO A 87 9.49 6.90 -10.41
CA PRO A 87 9.19 8.26 -9.91
C PRO A 87 7.74 8.70 -10.14
N GLU A 88 7.05 8.11 -11.11
CA GLU A 88 5.65 8.41 -11.39
C GLU A 88 4.70 8.16 -10.21
N PHE A 89 5.07 7.28 -9.27
CA PHE A 89 4.29 7.03 -8.06
C PHE A 89 4.38 8.17 -7.04
N THR A 90 5.36 9.07 -7.13
CA THR A 90 5.47 10.23 -6.22
C THR A 90 4.19 11.06 -6.23
N VAL A 91 3.71 11.41 -7.41
CA VAL A 91 2.47 12.21 -7.57
C VAL A 91 1.26 11.50 -6.98
N MET A 92 1.20 10.16 -7.10
CA MET A 92 0.11 9.37 -6.54
C MET A 92 0.13 9.38 -5.01
N TYR A 93 1.31 9.21 -4.40
CA TYR A 93 1.46 9.31 -2.95
C TYR A 93 1.17 10.71 -2.42
N GLU A 94 1.61 11.77 -3.11
CA GLU A 94 1.27 13.15 -2.78
C GLU A 94 -0.25 13.38 -2.84
N HIS A 95 -0.90 12.82 -3.85
CA HIS A 95 -2.36 12.93 -3.99
C HIS A 95 -3.09 12.23 -2.85
N ILE A 96 -2.71 10.99 -2.52
CA ILE A 96 -3.26 10.24 -1.38
C ILE A 96 -3.03 11.02 -0.08
N TYR A 97 -1.81 11.52 0.14
CA TYR A 97 -1.49 12.32 1.32
C TYR A 97 -2.38 13.55 1.46
N ASN A 98 -2.61 14.27 0.35
CA ASN A 98 -3.48 15.45 0.35
C ASN A 98 -4.94 15.09 0.61
N ILE A 99 -5.43 13.97 0.06
CA ILE A 99 -6.77 13.47 0.34
C ILE A 99 -6.90 13.11 1.83
N CYS A 100 -5.94 12.37 2.38
CA CYS A 100 -5.97 11.97 3.79
C CYS A 100 -5.90 13.15 4.77
N ARG A 101 -5.28 14.27 4.36
CA ARG A 101 -5.30 15.51 5.17
C ARG A 101 -6.61 16.27 5.09
N ASN A 102 -7.38 16.08 4.05
CA ASN A 102 -8.68 16.73 3.88
C ASN A 102 -9.81 15.75 4.20
N VAL A 103 -10.18 15.68 5.47
CA VAL A 103 -11.24 14.76 5.94
C VAL A 103 -12.58 15.04 5.24
N GLU A 104 -12.89 16.30 4.94
CA GLU A 104 -14.12 16.66 4.22
C GLU A 104 -14.09 16.16 2.78
N GLY A 105 -12.96 16.33 2.08
CA GLY A 105 -12.78 15.81 0.72
C GLY A 105 -12.78 14.27 0.66
N MET A 106 -12.28 13.60 1.70
CA MET A 106 -12.41 12.15 1.81
C MET A 106 -13.86 11.71 1.95
N MET A 107 -14.64 12.41 2.77
CA MET A 107 -16.05 12.09 2.98
C MET A 107 -16.90 12.27 1.71
N GLU A 108 -16.54 13.19 0.84
CA GLU A 108 -17.18 13.38 -0.46
C GLU A 108 -16.87 12.27 -1.48
N MET A 109 -15.70 11.62 -1.37
CA MET A 109 -15.30 10.52 -2.24
C MET A 109 -16.00 9.19 -1.91
N TYR A 110 -16.49 9.04 -0.71
CA TYR A 110 -17.20 7.84 -0.30
C TYR A 110 -18.70 7.96 -0.63
N SER A 111 -19.30 6.83 -1.05
CA SER A 111 -20.74 6.74 -1.28
C SER A 111 -21.52 7.15 -0.04
N GLU A 112 -22.78 7.57 -0.21
CA GLU A 112 -23.61 8.05 0.92
C GLU A 112 -23.73 7.04 2.09
N GLU A 113 -23.58 5.75 1.81
CA GLU A 113 -23.57 4.68 2.81
C GLU A 113 -22.35 4.75 3.74
N LEU A 114 -21.20 5.21 3.23
CA LEU A 114 -19.99 5.45 4.03
C LEU A 114 -20.02 6.81 4.74
N LYS A 115 -20.82 7.76 4.28
CA LYS A 115 -21.05 9.02 5.01
C LYS A 115 -21.76 8.79 6.37
N ILE A 116 -22.41 7.63 6.50
CA ILE A 116 -23.06 7.18 7.76
C ILE A 116 -22.05 6.56 8.72
N LEU A 117 -20.88 6.08 8.21
CA LEU A 117 -19.78 5.66 9.07
C LEU A 117 -19.22 6.89 9.79
N ASP A 118 -19.53 6.92 11.05
CA ASP A 118 -19.33 7.94 12.05
C ASP A 118 -18.18 8.91 11.75
N ARG A 119 -18.52 10.14 11.39
CA ARG A 119 -17.63 11.30 11.25
C ARG A 119 -16.65 11.42 12.43
N ASN A 120 -17.06 10.94 13.60
CA ASN A 120 -16.28 10.92 14.82
C ASN A 120 -15.14 9.88 14.76
N THR A 121 -15.36 8.72 14.13
CA THR A 121 -14.36 7.66 14.03
C THR A 121 -13.18 8.09 13.11
N VAL A 122 -13.49 8.71 11.98
CA VAL A 122 -12.47 9.22 11.05
C VAL A 122 -11.70 10.38 11.71
N LYS A 123 -12.41 11.30 12.36
CA LYS A 123 -11.80 12.40 13.10
C LYS A 123 -10.90 11.87 14.22
N TYR A 124 -11.37 10.92 15.00
CA TYR A 124 -10.59 10.29 16.07
C TYR A 124 -9.30 9.63 15.53
N MET A 125 -9.38 8.92 14.41
CA MET A 125 -8.20 8.32 13.79
C MET A 125 -7.19 9.37 13.28
N VAL A 126 -7.68 10.46 12.68
CA VAL A 126 -6.83 11.57 12.23
C VAL A 126 -6.19 12.27 13.42
N ASP A 127 -6.95 12.53 14.49
CA ASP A 127 -6.44 13.13 15.72
C ASP A 127 -5.37 12.25 16.38
N GLN A 128 -5.58 10.91 16.43
CA GLN A 128 -4.57 9.96 16.91
C GLN A 128 -3.30 9.95 16.06
N MET A 129 -3.44 9.98 14.73
CA MET A 129 -2.30 10.06 13.84
C MET A 129 -1.53 11.36 14.03
N GLN A 130 -2.23 12.48 14.21
CA GLN A 130 -1.62 13.78 14.47
C GLN A 130 -0.85 13.77 15.79
N GLU A 131 -1.44 13.22 16.85
CA GLU A 131 -0.78 13.06 18.15
C GLU A 131 0.49 12.20 18.04
N GLN A 132 0.45 11.11 17.27
CA GLN A 132 1.64 10.29 17.01
C GLN A 132 2.73 11.06 16.26
N ILE A 133 2.36 11.86 15.26
CA ILE A 133 3.29 12.70 14.52
C ILE A 133 3.94 13.74 15.43
N ASP A 134 3.16 14.37 16.29
CA ASP A 134 3.67 15.41 17.19
C ASP A 134 4.59 14.81 18.28
N ASN A 135 4.24 13.63 18.82
CA ASN A 135 5.10 12.87 19.72
C ASN A 135 6.42 12.43 19.05
N GLN A 136 6.37 12.06 17.76
CA GLN A 136 7.59 11.72 17.00
C GLN A 136 8.46 12.96 16.74
N LYS A 137 7.87 14.11 16.43
CA LYS A 137 8.60 15.37 16.26
C LYS A 137 9.32 15.79 17.55
N GLU A 138 8.66 15.67 18.71
CA GLU A 138 9.27 15.95 20.00
C GLU A 138 10.47 15.03 20.29
N LYS A 139 10.33 13.73 19.99
CA LYS A 139 11.44 12.77 20.13
C LYS A 139 12.61 13.11 19.22
N ILE A 140 12.33 13.45 17.95
CA ILE A 140 13.37 13.86 17.00
C ILE A 140 14.08 15.13 17.51
N ALA A 141 13.35 16.14 17.94
CA ALA A 141 13.93 17.37 18.47
C ALA A 141 14.78 17.12 19.73
N ALA A 142 14.38 16.20 20.59
CA ALA A 142 15.18 15.80 21.76
C ALA A 142 16.46 15.08 21.34
N GLN A 143 16.39 14.15 20.39
CA GLN A 143 17.55 13.44 19.85
C GLN A 143 18.53 14.38 19.14
N GLU A 144 18.03 15.35 18.39
CA GLU A 144 18.88 16.37 17.75
C GLU A 144 19.66 17.20 18.76
N LYS A 145 19.01 17.62 19.88
CA LYS A 145 19.69 18.31 20.97
C LYS A 145 20.76 17.45 21.64
N GLU A 146 20.47 16.17 21.84
CA GLU A 146 21.43 15.23 22.43
C GLU A 146 22.63 15.01 21.51
N ILE A 147 22.39 14.84 20.21
CA ILE A 147 23.45 14.74 19.19
C ILE A 147 24.32 15.99 19.17
N GLN A 148 23.71 17.18 19.27
CA GLN A 148 24.50 18.44 19.34
C GLN A 148 25.35 18.55 20.60
N MET A 149 24.81 18.13 21.75
CA MET A 149 25.60 18.11 23.02
C MET A 149 26.73 17.11 22.95
N LEU A 150 26.51 15.93 22.40
CA LEU A 150 27.56 14.92 22.24
C LEU A 150 28.66 15.38 21.27
N LYS A 151 28.30 16.05 20.19
CA LYS A 151 29.28 16.63 19.25
C LYS A 151 30.16 17.69 19.93
N ARG A 152 29.58 18.61 20.72
CA ARG A 152 30.36 19.60 21.48
C ARG A 152 31.33 18.97 22.48
N LYS A 153 30.89 17.95 23.23
CA LYS A 153 31.75 17.20 24.14
C LYS A 153 32.90 16.50 23.44
N LEU A 154 32.69 15.98 22.23
CA LEU A 154 33.73 15.36 21.43
C LEU A 154 34.74 16.38 20.87
N GLU A 155 34.32 17.60 20.58
CA GLU A 155 35.20 18.68 20.16
C GLU A 155 36.05 19.25 21.30
N GLU A 156 35.50 19.28 22.54
CA GLU A 156 36.21 19.72 23.75
C GLU A 156 37.24 18.70 24.25
N GLN A 157 37.21 17.45 23.81
CA GLN A 157 38.15 16.39 24.17
C GLN A 157 39.30 16.22 23.16
N LYS A 158 39.34 17.02 22.11
CA LYS A 158 40.44 17.07 21.13
C LYS A 158 41.36 18.24 21.38
#